data_46088d7d194315c036c60d69dacbd597
#
_entry.id   46088d7d194315c036c60d69dacbd597
#
_cell.length_a   1.000
_cell.length_b   1.000
_cell.length_c   1.000
_cell.angle_alpha   90.00
_cell.angle_beta   90.00
_cell.angle_gamma   90.00
#
_symmetry.space_group_name_H-M   'P 1'
#
loop_
_entity.id
_entity.type
_entity.pdbx_description
1 polymer ?
#
loop_
_entity_poly.entity_id
_entity_poly.type
_entity_poly.pdbx_seq_one_letter_code
_entity_poly.pdbx_strand_id
1 'polypeptide(L)'
;MKLTKSRQAATIFYVFFSIVFVVLGFWQINRGNEKTEIIEAFELQQAGQAIEFSSDSQKWERVYISGELDDKRIIYLDNVIHKGILGFKVLAPVFIEDNKIILVDFGWIKQPQSRDQVSVVSISENKNVSVSGVLESPEMGLILSEDIFTNSWPKISQSKSITALESLFEEEIIKFILLSDYRPDTNFVYLKPVVANMPPVKHYGYAGQWFAMFIALSIMYLYFLRKSSNE
;
A
#
# COMPACT_ATOMS: atom_id res chain seq x y z
N MET A 1 32.97 -40.31 26.49
CA MET A 1 33.56 -39.02 26.88
C MET A 1 32.43 -38.10 27.34
N LYS A 2 32.29 -37.81 28.66
CA LYS A 2 31.23 -36.91 29.15
C LYS A 2 31.60 -35.49 28.74
N LEU A 3 30.75 -34.87 27.91
CA LEU A 3 30.86 -33.44 27.58
C LEU A 3 30.86 -32.62 28.89
N THR A 4 31.76 -31.66 29.01
CA THR A 4 31.73 -30.72 30.13
C THR A 4 30.41 -29.95 30.11
N LYS A 5 29.87 -29.54 31.27
CA LYS A 5 28.58 -28.78 31.33
C LYS A 5 28.57 -27.58 30.38
N SER A 6 29.69 -26.91 30.21
CA SER A 6 29.87 -25.76 29.29
C SER A 6 29.69 -26.16 27.80
N ARG A 7 30.23 -27.29 27.37
CA ARG A 7 30.04 -27.79 25.99
C ARG A 7 28.62 -28.21 25.73
N GLN A 8 27.94 -28.83 26.69
CA GLN A 8 26.52 -29.18 26.55
C GLN A 8 25.64 -27.93 26.36
N ALA A 9 25.86 -26.92 27.20
CA ALA A 9 25.13 -25.64 27.11
C ALA A 9 25.37 -24.95 25.76
N ALA A 10 26.63 -24.88 25.29
CA ALA A 10 26.97 -24.27 23.99
C ALA A 10 26.36 -25.06 22.82
N THR A 11 26.31 -26.39 22.90
CA THR A 11 25.69 -27.21 21.85
C THR A 11 24.18 -27.00 21.80
N ILE A 12 23.51 -26.96 22.94
CA ILE A 12 22.06 -26.70 23.02
C ILE A 12 21.77 -25.33 22.44
N PHE A 13 22.53 -24.30 22.82
CA PHE A 13 22.40 -22.95 22.28
C PHE A 13 22.59 -22.93 20.76
N TYR A 14 23.64 -23.54 20.25
CA TYR A 14 23.92 -23.63 18.82
C TYR A 14 22.78 -24.29 18.06
N VAL A 15 22.34 -25.48 18.51
CA VAL A 15 21.27 -26.22 17.83
C VAL A 15 19.96 -25.41 17.82
N PHE A 16 19.60 -24.82 18.96
CA PHE A 16 18.38 -24.04 19.07
C PHE A 16 18.39 -22.85 18.09
N PHE A 17 19.42 -21.99 18.14
CA PHE A 17 19.48 -20.82 17.28
C PHE A 17 19.71 -21.18 15.80
N SER A 18 20.41 -22.27 15.50
CA SER A 18 20.54 -22.76 14.12
C SER A 18 19.19 -23.11 13.52
N ILE A 19 18.34 -23.82 14.26
CA ILE A 19 16.97 -24.13 13.83
C ILE A 19 16.18 -22.84 13.63
N VAL A 20 16.22 -21.91 14.58
CA VAL A 20 15.51 -20.62 14.49
C VAL A 20 15.92 -19.85 13.23
N PHE A 21 17.22 -19.69 13.00
CA PHE A 21 17.72 -18.92 11.86
C PHE A 21 17.35 -19.56 10.51
N VAL A 22 17.47 -20.87 10.40
CA VAL A 22 17.11 -21.60 9.18
C VAL A 22 15.61 -21.51 8.92
N VAL A 23 14.77 -21.72 9.93
CA VAL A 23 13.31 -21.62 9.80
C VAL A 23 12.88 -20.21 9.39
N LEU A 24 13.43 -19.16 10.04
CA LEU A 24 13.13 -17.78 9.71
C LEU A 24 13.66 -17.40 8.32
N GLY A 25 14.79 -17.92 7.89
CA GLY A 25 15.31 -17.74 6.54
C GLY A 25 14.35 -18.28 5.48
N PHE A 26 13.89 -19.52 5.60
CA PHE A 26 12.92 -20.10 4.68
C PHE A 26 11.54 -19.44 4.76
N TRP A 27 11.10 -19.04 5.96
CA TRP A 27 9.87 -18.30 6.12
C TRP A 27 9.90 -16.97 5.34
N GLN A 28 11.03 -16.24 5.40
CA GLN A 28 11.19 -15.01 4.63
C GLN A 28 11.20 -15.26 3.12
N ILE A 29 11.82 -16.35 2.64
CA ILE A 29 11.77 -16.71 1.21
C ILE A 29 10.31 -16.94 0.79
N ASN A 30 9.56 -17.72 1.56
CA ASN A 30 8.15 -18.01 1.24
C ASN A 30 7.30 -16.73 1.21
N ARG A 31 7.53 -15.82 2.16
CA ARG A 31 6.83 -14.51 2.15
C ARG A 31 7.22 -13.66 0.94
N GLY A 32 8.49 -13.69 0.54
CA GLY A 32 8.95 -13.01 -0.67
C GLY A 32 8.25 -13.55 -1.92
N ASN A 33 8.18 -14.87 -2.07
CA ASN A 33 7.49 -15.53 -3.19
C ASN A 33 5.99 -15.17 -3.22
N GLU A 34 5.30 -15.26 -2.08
CA GLU A 34 3.89 -14.88 -1.96
C GLU A 34 3.65 -13.42 -2.42
N LYS A 35 4.54 -12.50 -2.03
CA LYS A 35 4.42 -11.09 -2.46
C LYS A 35 4.73 -10.91 -3.94
N THR A 36 5.62 -11.70 -4.51
CA THR A 36 5.90 -11.71 -5.95
C THR A 36 4.67 -12.16 -6.72
N GLU A 37 4.04 -13.28 -6.33
CA GLU A 37 2.83 -13.81 -6.97
C GLU A 37 1.67 -12.79 -6.94
N ILE A 38 1.47 -12.10 -5.80
CA ILE A 38 0.44 -11.06 -5.68
C ILE A 38 0.70 -9.90 -6.66
N ILE A 39 1.95 -9.44 -6.78
CA ILE A 39 2.31 -8.34 -7.68
C ILE A 39 2.16 -8.76 -9.14
N GLU A 40 2.63 -9.95 -9.52
CA GLU A 40 2.52 -10.48 -10.87
C GLU A 40 1.04 -10.68 -11.28
N ALA A 41 0.20 -11.23 -10.40
CA ALA A 41 -1.22 -11.38 -10.64
C ALA A 41 -1.90 -10.02 -10.85
N PHE A 42 -1.53 -9.01 -10.05
CA PHE A 42 -2.01 -7.66 -10.22
C PHE A 42 -1.57 -7.06 -11.57
N GLU A 43 -0.30 -7.18 -11.95
CA GLU A 43 0.22 -6.64 -13.21
C GLU A 43 -0.44 -7.30 -14.44
N LEU A 44 -0.67 -8.61 -14.38
CA LEU A 44 -1.41 -9.34 -15.42
C LEU A 44 -2.85 -8.81 -15.55
N GLN A 45 -3.54 -8.59 -14.44
CA GLN A 45 -4.89 -8.05 -14.45
C GLN A 45 -4.93 -6.61 -15.00
N GLN A 46 -3.89 -5.80 -14.70
CA GLN A 46 -3.79 -4.44 -15.20
C GLN A 46 -3.46 -4.35 -16.71
N ALA A 47 -2.85 -5.36 -17.30
CA ALA A 47 -2.59 -5.41 -18.74
C ALA A 47 -3.85 -5.67 -19.59
N GLY A 48 -4.95 -6.08 -18.96
CA GLY A 48 -6.25 -6.33 -19.60
C GLY A 48 -6.98 -5.03 -19.98
N GLN A 49 -8.02 -5.18 -20.81
CA GLN A 49 -8.94 -4.08 -21.09
C GLN A 49 -9.82 -3.81 -19.86
N ALA A 50 -10.14 -2.52 -19.64
CA ALA A 50 -11.08 -2.15 -18.60
C ALA A 50 -12.49 -2.63 -18.98
N ILE A 51 -13.17 -3.29 -18.04
CA ILE A 51 -14.57 -3.68 -18.17
C ILE A 51 -15.48 -2.61 -17.54
N GLU A 52 -16.75 -2.61 -17.88
CA GLU A 52 -17.69 -1.71 -17.23
C GLU A 52 -17.86 -2.04 -15.75
N PHE A 53 -17.84 -1.00 -14.91
CA PHE A 53 -18.04 -1.17 -13.48
C PHE A 53 -19.45 -1.75 -13.20
N SER A 54 -19.51 -2.72 -12.30
CA SER A 54 -20.77 -3.32 -11.83
C SER A 54 -20.72 -3.56 -10.32
N SER A 55 -21.87 -3.89 -9.73
CA SER A 55 -21.97 -4.25 -8.31
C SER A 55 -21.14 -5.49 -7.92
N ASP A 56 -20.82 -6.33 -8.88
CA ASP A 56 -20.05 -7.58 -8.69
C ASP A 56 -18.53 -7.35 -8.86
N SER A 57 -18.14 -6.13 -9.25
CA SER A 57 -16.72 -5.77 -9.42
C SER A 57 -15.93 -5.93 -8.12
N GLN A 58 -14.68 -6.39 -8.26
CA GLN A 58 -13.82 -6.77 -7.14
C GLN A 58 -12.63 -5.83 -6.97
N LYS A 59 -12.04 -5.88 -5.78
CA LYS A 59 -10.79 -5.17 -5.49
C LYS A 59 -9.70 -5.53 -6.51
N TRP A 60 -8.99 -4.51 -6.98
CA TRP A 60 -7.94 -4.55 -7.99
C TRP A 60 -8.42 -4.85 -9.41
N GLU A 61 -9.73 -4.97 -9.63
CA GLU A 61 -10.27 -5.09 -10.97
C GLU A 61 -10.09 -3.80 -11.75
N ARG A 62 -9.75 -3.93 -13.03
CA ARG A 62 -9.61 -2.82 -13.95
C ARG A 62 -10.95 -2.52 -14.60
N VAL A 63 -11.51 -1.35 -14.28
CA VAL A 63 -12.85 -0.97 -14.74
C VAL A 63 -12.85 0.41 -15.39
N TYR A 64 -13.90 0.69 -16.15
CA TYR A 64 -14.26 2.06 -16.53
C TYR A 64 -15.64 2.41 -15.97
N ILE A 65 -15.80 3.68 -15.69
CA ILE A 65 -17.05 4.30 -15.28
C ILE A 65 -17.37 5.46 -16.23
N SER A 66 -18.65 5.76 -16.42
CA SER A 66 -19.12 6.96 -17.09
C SER A 66 -20.12 7.65 -16.19
N GLY A 67 -20.01 8.97 -16.05
CA GLY A 67 -20.89 9.70 -15.15
C GLY A 67 -20.60 11.20 -15.09
N GLU A 68 -21.30 11.91 -14.19
CA GLU A 68 -21.12 13.34 -13.97
C GLU A 68 -20.12 13.57 -12.83
N LEU A 69 -19.03 14.29 -13.14
CA LEU A 69 -18.00 14.69 -12.18
C LEU A 69 -18.49 15.89 -11.36
N ASP A 70 -18.41 15.81 -10.05
CA ASP A 70 -18.56 16.94 -9.15
C ASP A 70 -17.19 17.50 -8.74
N ASP A 71 -16.74 18.48 -9.49
CA ASP A 71 -15.46 19.18 -9.27
C ASP A 71 -15.52 20.22 -8.13
N LYS A 72 -16.68 20.41 -7.49
CA LYS A 72 -16.86 21.31 -6.34
C LYS A 72 -16.62 20.60 -5.01
N ARG A 73 -16.93 19.29 -4.93
CA ARG A 73 -16.79 18.49 -3.71
C ARG A 73 -15.51 17.64 -3.71
N ILE A 74 -14.37 18.33 -3.91
CA ILE A 74 -13.04 17.67 -3.91
C ILE A 74 -12.59 17.37 -2.48
N ILE A 75 -12.01 16.18 -2.29
CA ILE A 75 -11.31 15.76 -1.07
C ILE A 75 -9.83 15.64 -1.36
N TYR A 76 -9.03 16.36 -0.61
CA TYR A 76 -7.57 16.24 -0.59
C TYR A 76 -7.14 15.26 0.50
N LEU A 77 -6.59 14.11 0.08
CA LEU A 77 -6.03 13.14 0.99
C LEU A 77 -4.62 13.58 1.38
N ASP A 78 -4.46 13.98 2.64
CA ASP A 78 -3.22 14.58 3.18
C ASP A 78 -2.12 13.52 3.43
N ASN A 79 -0.92 14.01 3.67
CA ASN A 79 0.25 13.24 4.06
C ASN A 79 0.73 12.22 3.01
N VAL A 80 0.47 12.44 1.74
CA VAL A 80 0.95 11.59 0.65
C VAL A 80 2.29 12.07 0.14
N ILE A 81 3.35 11.29 0.40
CA ILE A 81 4.71 11.62 0.00
C ILE A 81 5.03 10.98 -1.35
N HIS A 82 5.43 11.79 -2.32
CA HIS A 82 5.95 11.35 -3.60
C HIS A 82 7.36 11.89 -3.83
N LYS A 83 8.34 11.00 -4.05
CA LYS A 83 9.77 11.35 -4.25
C LYS A 83 10.33 12.30 -3.17
N GLY A 84 9.91 12.10 -1.91
CA GLY A 84 10.34 12.94 -0.78
C GLY A 84 9.61 14.27 -0.66
N ILE A 85 8.63 14.56 -1.51
CA ILE A 85 7.83 15.79 -1.49
C ILE A 85 6.46 15.47 -0.92
N LEU A 86 6.00 16.29 0.02
CA LEU A 86 4.67 16.18 0.61
C LEU A 86 3.61 16.74 -0.35
N GLY A 87 2.48 16.07 -0.44
CA GLY A 87 1.36 16.46 -1.31
C GLY A 87 0.06 15.81 -0.92
N PHE A 88 -0.91 15.97 -1.80
CA PHE A 88 -2.26 15.45 -1.67
C PHE A 88 -2.59 14.48 -2.80
N LYS A 89 -3.36 13.44 -2.51
CA LYS A 89 -4.16 12.79 -3.54
C LYS A 89 -5.48 13.54 -3.70
N VAL A 90 -5.93 13.65 -4.92
CA VAL A 90 -7.14 14.41 -5.28
C VAL A 90 -8.27 13.43 -5.56
N LEU A 91 -9.22 13.38 -4.64
CA LEU A 91 -10.42 12.56 -4.75
C LEU A 91 -11.60 13.46 -5.12
N ALA A 92 -12.37 13.05 -6.11
CA ALA A 92 -13.63 13.71 -6.45
C ALA A 92 -14.73 12.68 -6.72
N PRO A 93 -15.99 12.99 -6.37
CA PRO A 93 -17.10 12.09 -6.63
C PRO A 93 -17.53 12.16 -8.10
N VAL A 94 -17.84 10.99 -8.65
CA VAL A 94 -18.49 10.85 -9.95
C VAL A 94 -19.83 10.17 -9.73
N PHE A 95 -20.90 10.80 -10.16
CA PHE A 95 -22.24 10.23 -10.16
C PHE A 95 -22.33 9.19 -11.28
N ILE A 96 -22.60 7.94 -10.93
CA ILE A 96 -22.68 6.82 -11.88
C ILE A 96 -24.11 6.32 -12.07
N GLU A 97 -24.96 6.50 -11.07
CA GLU A 97 -26.38 6.16 -11.05
C GLU A 97 -27.13 7.17 -10.19
N ASP A 98 -28.47 7.11 -10.22
CA ASP A 98 -29.31 7.94 -9.36
C ASP A 98 -28.92 7.75 -7.88
N ASN A 99 -28.50 8.84 -7.25
CA ASN A 99 -28.11 8.90 -5.84
C ASN A 99 -26.91 8.00 -5.43
N LYS A 100 -26.09 7.55 -6.40
CA LYS A 100 -24.85 6.79 -6.12
C LYS A 100 -23.63 7.47 -6.70
N ILE A 101 -22.60 7.58 -5.88
CA ILE A 101 -21.31 8.13 -6.28
C ILE A 101 -20.19 7.12 -6.06
N ILE A 102 -19.19 7.18 -6.93
CA ILE A 102 -17.91 6.56 -6.72
C ILE A 102 -16.84 7.64 -6.55
N LEU A 103 -15.98 7.50 -5.54
CA LEU A 103 -14.84 8.39 -5.38
C LEU A 103 -13.73 7.99 -6.36
N VAL A 104 -13.28 8.95 -7.15
CA VAL A 104 -12.19 8.76 -8.12
C VAL A 104 -10.96 9.48 -7.64
N ASP A 105 -9.85 8.75 -7.51
CA ASP A 105 -8.51 9.30 -7.28
C ASP A 105 -7.90 9.72 -8.61
N PHE A 106 -7.87 11.01 -8.86
CA PHE A 106 -7.33 11.60 -10.09
C PHE A 106 -5.81 11.75 -10.08
N GLY A 107 -5.16 11.44 -8.96
CA GLY A 107 -3.71 11.45 -8.82
C GLY A 107 -3.22 12.38 -7.72
N TRP A 108 -1.93 12.57 -7.68
CA TRP A 108 -1.22 13.34 -6.67
C TRP A 108 -0.82 14.72 -7.17
N ILE A 109 -0.96 15.72 -6.29
CA ILE A 109 -0.46 17.08 -6.50
C ILE A 109 0.44 17.48 -5.34
N LYS A 110 1.41 18.35 -5.61
CA LYS A 110 2.26 18.92 -4.56
C LYS A 110 1.45 19.80 -3.62
N GLN A 111 1.68 19.69 -2.33
CA GLN A 111 1.08 20.58 -1.33
C GLN A 111 1.58 22.02 -1.52
N PRO A 112 0.70 23.04 -1.44
CA PRO A 112 1.12 24.44 -1.39
C PRO A 112 1.89 24.72 -0.07
N GLN A 113 2.56 25.89 0.01
CA GLN A 113 3.36 26.27 1.19
C GLN A 113 2.51 26.41 2.46
N SER A 114 1.23 26.77 2.33
CA SER A 114 0.27 26.83 3.44
C SER A 114 -0.96 26.02 3.12
N ARG A 115 -1.48 25.27 4.10
CA ARG A 115 -2.74 24.51 3.99
C ARG A 115 -3.94 25.40 3.75
N ASP A 116 -3.90 26.65 4.18
CA ASP A 116 -4.98 27.62 3.97
C ASP A 116 -5.05 28.14 2.51
N GLN A 117 -4.03 27.82 1.70
CA GLN A 117 -3.95 28.20 0.29
C GLN A 117 -4.38 27.07 -0.67
N VAL A 118 -4.98 26.01 -0.14
CA VAL A 118 -5.47 24.91 -0.99
C VAL A 118 -6.69 25.42 -1.77
N SER A 119 -6.46 25.71 -3.04
CA SER A 119 -7.53 26.07 -3.98
C SER A 119 -8.11 24.84 -4.67
N VAL A 120 -9.34 24.96 -5.16
CA VAL A 120 -9.96 23.92 -6.01
C VAL A 120 -9.11 23.74 -7.26
N VAL A 121 -8.70 22.51 -7.53
CA VAL A 121 -7.96 22.14 -8.75
C VAL A 121 -8.99 21.74 -9.81
N SER A 122 -8.89 22.31 -11.02
CA SER A 122 -9.72 21.86 -12.14
C SER A 122 -9.28 20.46 -12.57
N ILE A 123 -10.22 19.51 -12.55
CA ILE A 123 -9.98 18.12 -12.93
C ILE A 123 -10.31 17.90 -14.41
N SER A 124 -11.42 18.47 -14.87
CA SER A 124 -11.89 18.36 -16.25
C SER A 124 -12.71 19.59 -16.63
N GLU A 125 -12.64 19.98 -17.89
CA GLU A 125 -13.53 21.02 -18.44
C GLU A 125 -14.95 20.50 -18.66
N ASN A 126 -15.09 19.21 -18.87
CA ASN A 126 -16.36 18.53 -19.07
C ASN A 126 -16.87 17.91 -17.78
N LYS A 127 -18.14 18.14 -17.46
CA LYS A 127 -18.79 17.47 -16.33
C LYS A 127 -18.99 15.99 -16.58
N ASN A 128 -19.42 15.61 -17.79
CA ASN A 128 -19.54 14.20 -18.16
C ASN A 128 -18.15 13.64 -18.46
N VAL A 129 -17.74 12.68 -17.66
CA VAL A 129 -16.42 12.04 -17.74
C VAL A 129 -16.58 10.54 -17.96
N SER A 130 -15.64 9.98 -18.73
CA SER A 130 -15.41 8.53 -18.76
C SER A 130 -14.02 8.26 -18.20
N VAL A 131 -13.95 7.54 -17.09
CA VAL A 131 -12.71 7.31 -16.36
C VAL A 131 -12.47 5.81 -16.27
N SER A 132 -11.29 5.37 -16.71
CA SER A 132 -10.79 4.02 -16.49
C SER A 132 -9.75 4.01 -15.39
N GLY A 133 -9.64 2.88 -14.71
CA GLY A 133 -8.71 2.74 -13.60
C GLY A 133 -8.87 1.41 -12.87
N VAL A 134 -8.33 1.37 -11.67
CA VAL A 134 -8.29 0.19 -10.82
C VAL A 134 -9.09 0.43 -9.56
N LEU A 135 -9.93 -0.53 -9.19
CA LEU A 135 -10.69 -0.48 -7.94
C LEU A 135 -9.79 -0.75 -6.74
N GLU A 136 -9.66 0.21 -5.85
CA GLU A 136 -9.03 0.04 -4.54
C GLU A 136 -10.13 -0.06 -3.47
N SER A 137 -10.05 -1.10 -2.61
CA SER A 137 -10.83 -1.10 -1.38
C SER A 137 -10.09 -0.25 -0.34
N PRO A 138 -10.68 0.85 0.14
CA PRO A 138 -10.05 1.64 1.17
C PRO A 138 -9.96 0.80 2.46
N GLU A 139 -8.75 0.38 2.80
CA GLU A 139 -8.49 -0.30 4.06
C GLU A 139 -8.63 0.71 5.19
N MET A 140 -9.21 0.27 6.31
CA MET A 140 -9.18 1.04 7.55
C MET A 140 -7.71 1.14 8.01
N GLY A 141 -7.04 2.22 7.67
CA GLY A 141 -5.74 2.57 8.23
C GLY A 141 -5.90 2.85 9.73
N LEU A 142 -4.82 2.69 10.49
CA LEU A 142 -4.78 3.13 11.88
C LEU A 142 -4.91 4.66 11.88
N ILE A 143 -6.08 5.16 12.28
CA ILE A 143 -6.33 6.59 12.41
C ILE A 143 -5.73 7.00 13.76
N LEU A 144 -4.61 7.72 13.72
CA LEU A 144 -3.92 8.19 14.93
C LEU A 144 -4.50 9.50 15.49
N SER A 145 -5.37 10.17 14.73
CA SER A 145 -6.07 11.38 15.13
C SER A 145 -7.43 11.48 14.45
N GLU A 146 -8.33 12.30 14.99
CA GLU A 146 -9.59 12.64 14.34
C GLU A 146 -9.31 13.24 12.95
N ASP A 147 -10.06 12.79 11.95
CA ASP A 147 -9.98 13.34 10.60
C ASP A 147 -10.28 14.84 10.64
N ILE A 148 -9.32 15.64 10.20
CA ILE A 148 -9.51 17.10 10.16
C ILE A 148 -10.23 17.43 8.86
N PHE A 149 -11.54 17.56 8.94
CA PHE A 149 -12.34 18.08 7.85
C PHE A 149 -12.39 19.61 7.95
N THR A 150 -12.06 20.30 6.85
CA THR A 150 -12.26 21.73 6.76
C THR A 150 -13.77 22.05 6.76
N ASN A 151 -14.18 23.21 7.28
CA ASN A 151 -15.60 23.58 7.33
C ASN A 151 -16.22 23.79 5.94
N SER A 152 -15.42 24.15 4.93
CA SER A 152 -15.84 24.38 3.56
C SER A 152 -15.20 23.37 2.60
N TRP A 153 -15.73 23.26 1.39
CA TRP A 153 -15.07 22.57 0.28
C TRP A 153 -13.95 23.43 -0.32
N PRO A 154 -12.81 22.85 -0.76
CA PRO A 154 -12.46 21.44 -0.71
C PRO A 154 -12.20 20.93 0.72
N LYS A 155 -12.44 19.66 0.97
CA LYS A 155 -12.14 19.00 2.24
C LYS A 155 -10.71 18.48 2.26
N ILE A 156 -10.06 18.52 3.44
CA ILE A 156 -8.76 17.88 3.67
C ILE A 156 -8.99 16.74 4.64
N SER A 157 -8.65 15.51 4.26
CA SER A 157 -8.77 14.31 5.09
C SER A 157 -7.45 13.58 5.20
N GLN A 158 -7.18 12.99 6.37
CA GLN A 158 -6.03 12.09 6.57
C GLN A 158 -6.42 10.62 6.36
N SER A 159 -7.69 10.32 6.25
CA SER A 159 -8.23 8.99 6.04
C SER A 159 -8.93 8.88 4.70
N LYS A 160 -8.74 7.74 4.04
CA LYS A 160 -9.52 7.33 2.87
C LYS A 160 -10.62 6.31 3.22
N SER A 161 -10.92 6.15 4.51
CA SER A 161 -12.01 5.26 4.96
C SER A 161 -13.36 5.74 4.40
N ILE A 162 -14.06 4.88 3.68
CA ILE A 162 -15.40 5.20 3.15
C ILE A 162 -16.32 5.61 4.28
N THR A 163 -16.29 4.90 5.42
CA THR A 163 -17.15 5.22 6.58
C THR A 163 -16.93 6.63 7.10
N ALA A 164 -15.69 7.14 7.08
CA ALA A 164 -15.40 8.52 7.47
C ALA A 164 -15.88 9.52 6.41
N LEU A 165 -15.79 9.15 5.13
CA LEU A 165 -16.15 10.01 4.01
C LEU A 165 -17.66 10.01 3.74
N GLU A 166 -18.39 8.94 4.06
CA GLU A 166 -19.87 8.85 3.93
C GLU A 166 -20.60 10.02 4.60
N SER A 167 -20.09 10.50 5.73
CA SER A 167 -20.70 11.63 6.45
C SER A 167 -20.64 12.97 5.69
N LEU A 168 -19.83 13.07 4.63
CA LEU A 168 -19.65 14.27 3.81
C LEU A 168 -20.66 14.37 2.66
N PHE A 169 -21.37 13.28 2.35
CA PHE A 169 -22.23 13.16 1.20
C PHE A 169 -23.63 12.73 1.62
N GLU A 170 -24.63 13.17 0.89
CA GLU A 170 -26.03 12.71 1.05
C GLU A 170 -26.28 11.45 0.19
N GLU A 171 -25.43 11.26 -0.83
CA GLU A 171 -25.48 10.16 -1.77
C GLU A 171 -24.83 8.90 -1.19
N GLU A 172 -25.26 7.75 -1.69
CA GLU A 172 -24.62 6.46 -1.36
C GLU A 172 -23.24 6.37 -2.02
N ILE A 173 -22.19 6.21 -1.20
CA ILE A 173 -20.83 6.01 -1.70
C ILE A 173 -20.59 4.53 -1.99
N ILE A 174 -20.15 4.22 -3.21
CA ILE A 174 -19.65 2.89 -3.57
C ILE A 174 -18.42 2.54 -2.71
N LYS A 175 -18.35 1.31 -2.20
CA LYS A 175 -17.31 0.82 -1.27
C LYS A 175 -15.90 0.72 -1.88
N PHE A 176 -15.69 1.28 -3.05
CA PHE A 176 -14.41 1.32 -3.75
C PHE A 176 -14.02 2.76 -4.08
N ILE A 177 -12.71 2.98 -4.15
CA ILE A 177 -12.14 4.17 -4.78
C ILE A 177 -11.58 3.74 -6.13
N LEU A 178 -11.94 4.44 -7.20
CA LEU A 178 -11.36 4.20 -8.51
C LEU A 178 -10.05 4.99 -8.65
N LEU A 179 -8.93 4.30 -8.69
CA LEU A 179 -7.63 4.90 -9.00
C LEU A 179 -7.56 5.12 -10.51
N SER A 180 -7.71 6.36 -10.97
CA SER A 180 -7.74 6.68 -12.40
C SER A 180 -6.43 6.35 -13.08
N ASP A 181 -6.50 5.91 -14.33
CA ASP A 181 -5.33 5.68 -15.16
C ASP A 181 -4.55 6.99 -15.39
N TYR A 182 -3.23 6.86 -15.54
CA TYR A 182 -2.38 7.98 -15.87
C TYR A 182 -2.84 8.67 -17.15
N ARG A 183 -2.97 10.00 -17.09
CA ARG A 183 -3.30 10.86 -18.23
C ARG A 183 -2.17 11.89 -18.42
N PRO A 184 -1.45 11.85 -19.55
CA PRO A 184 -0.31 12.74 -19.77
C PRO A 184 -0.68 14.21 -19.92
N ASP A 185 -1.94 14.51 -20.21
CA ASP A 185 -2.52 15.86 -20.39
C ASP A 185 -3.01 16.50 -19.09
N THR A 186 -2.92 15.81 -17.95
CA THR A 186 -3.33 16.31 -16.64
C THR A 186 -2.14 16.79 -15.82
N ASN A 187 -2.38 17.77 -14.93
CA ASN A 187 -1.38 18.25 -13.97
C ASN A 187 -1.19 17.30 -12.76
N PHE A 188 -1.86 16.16 -12.76
CA PHE A 188 -1.82 15.18 -11.68
C PHE A 188 -0.75 14.12 -11.93
N VAL A 189 -0.03 13.77 -10.87
CA VAL A 189 0.94 12.67 -10.92
C VAL A 189 0.23 11.37 -10.57
N TYR A 190 0.23 10.43 -11.50
CA TYR A 190 -0.27 9.08 -11.22
C TYR A 190 0.65 8.36 -10.22
N LEU A 191 0.10 7.88 -9.14
CA LEU A 191 0.79 7.04 -8.18
C LEU A 191 0.31 5.60 -8.35
N LYS A 192 1.22 4.71 -8.72
CA LYS A 192 0.90 3.28 -8.78
C LYS A 192 0.37 2.80 -7.42
N PRO A 193 -0.70 2.00 -7.40
CA PRO A 193 -1.23 1.45 -6.15
C PRO A 193 -0.20 0.56 -5.45
N VAL A 194 -0.20 0.62 -4.12
CA VAL A 194 0.67 -0.21 -3.29
C VAL A 194 -0.04 -1.53 -3.02
N VAL A 195 0.24 -2.53 -3.83
CA VAL A 195 -0.37 -3.87 -3.73
C VAL A 195 0.21 -4.69 -2.58
N ALA A 196 1.47 -4.43 -2.23
CA ALA A 196 2.16 -5.10 -1.14
C ALA A 196 2.91 -4.09 -0.27
N ASN A 197 2.60 -4.06 1.04
CA ASN A 197 3.22 -3.12 1.98
C ASN A 197 4.74 -3.28 2.09
N MET A 198 5.25 -4.50 1.90
CA MET A 198 6.67 -4.80 1.88
C MET A 198 7.03 -5.48 0.56
N PRO A 199 7.95 -4.92 -0.24
CA PRO A 199 8.33 -5.50 -1.51
C PRO A 199 9.12 -6.81 -1.32
N PRO A 200 9.02 -7.77 -2.27
CA PRO A 200 9.68 -9.08 -2.20
C PRO A 200 11.18 -9.00 -1.90
N VAL A 201 11.87 -8.03 -2.50
CA VAL A 201 13.32 -7.84 -2.34
C VAL A 201 13.74 -7.64 -0.89
N LYS A 202 12.91 -7.02 -0.06
CA LYS A 202 13.20 -6.87 1.38
C LYS A 202 13.09 -8.18 2.12
N HIS A 203 12.11 -9.03 1.78
CA HIS A 203 11.99 -10.37 2.34
C HIS A 203 13.20 -11.24 2.00
N TYR A 204 13.66 -11.22 0.75
CA TYR A 204 14.87 -11.94 0.35
C TYR A 204 16.14 -11.39 1.05
N GLY A 205 16.22 -10.08 1.23
CA GLY A 205 17.30 -9.46 2.02
C GLY A 205 17.33 -9.95 3.47
N TYR A 206 16.17 -10.03 4.13
CA TYR A 206 16.07 -10.60 5.49
C TYR A 206 16.38 -12.10 5.53
N ALA A 207 15.96 -12.87 4.52
CA ALA A 207 16.36 -14.28 4.41
C ALA A 207 17.88 -14.42 4.35
N GLY A 208 18.55 -13.60 3.54
CA GLY A 208 20.01 -13.56 3.47
C GLY A 208 20.67 -13.25 4.83
N GLN A 209 20.10 -12.31 5.61
CA GLN A 209 20.59 -12.01 6.97
C GLN A 209 20.44 -13.20 7.93
N TRP A 210 19.31 -13.91 7.90
CA TRP A 210 19.09 -15.09 8.73
C TRP A 210 20.09 -16.20 8.42
N PHE A 211 20.33 -16.48 7.15
CA PHE A 211 21.33 -17.47 6.75
C PHE A 211 22.76 -17.03 7.06
N ALA A 212 23.09 -15.75 6.94
CA ALA A 212 24.40 -15.22 7.33
C ALA A 212 24.63 -15.38 8.85
N MET A 213 23.61 -15.13 9.68
CA MET A 213 23.67 -15.37 11.14
C MET A 213 23.87 -16.86 11.47
N PHE A 214 23.19 -17.77 10.75
CA PHE A 214 23.41 -19.21 10.88
C PHE A 214 24.86 -19.60 10.57
N ILE A 215 25.42 -19.09 9.47
CA ILE A 215 26.81 -19.36 9.07
C ILE A 215 27.79 -18.82 10.12
N ALA A 216 27.60 -17.58 10.57
CA ALA A 216 28.46 -16.96 11.59
C ALA A 216 28.43 -17.76 12.90
N LEU A 217 27.23 -18.13 13.35
CA LEU A 217 27.06 -18.96 14.54
C LEU A 217 27.76 -20.33 14.40
N SER A 218 27.65 -20.94 13.22
CA SER A 218 28.28 -22.22 12.92
C SER A 218 29.82 -22.14 12.97
N ILE A 219 30.38 -21.08 12.38
CA ILE A 219 31.84 -20.82 12.43
C ILE A 219 32.30 -20.63 13.88
N MET A 220 31.58 -19.82 14.66
CA MET A 220 31.89 -19.58 16.08
C MET A 220 31.82 -20.87 16.90
N TYR A 221 30.80 -21.68 16.67
CA TYR A 221 30.63 -22.95 17.36
C TYR A 221 31.77 -23.96 17.02
N LEU A 222 32.15 -24.07 15.74
CA LEU A 222 33.26 -24.90 15.32
C LEU A 222 34.61 -24.44 15.93
N TYR A 223 34.83 -23.12 15.99
CA TYR A 223 36.00 -22.56 16.65
C TYR A 223 36.04 -22.89 18.15
N PHE A 224 34.89 -22.75 18.84
CA PHE A 224 34.76 -23.12 20.25
C PHE A 224 35.06 -24.57 20.48
N LEU A 225 34.54 -25.48 19.64
CA LEU A 225 34.82 -26.92 19.79
C LEU A 225 36.30 -27.26 19.63
N ARG A 226 36.97 -26.65 18.62
CA ARG A 226 38.42 -26.84 18.39
C ARG A 226 39.26 -26.38 19.59
N LYS A 227 38.97 -25.18 20.10
CA LYS A 227 39.70 -24.61 21.24
C LYS A 227 39.50 -25.47 22.50
N SER A 228 38.27 -25.86 22.80
CA SER A 228 37.94 -26.70 23.96
C SER A 228 38.41 -28.17 23.82
N SER A 229 38.91 -28.62 22.65
CA SER A 229 39.51 -29.93 22.45
C SER A 229 41.00 -29.94 22.73
N ASN A 230 41.65 -28.78 22.73
CA ASN A 230 43.09 -28.60 22.97
C ASN A 230 43.41 -28.25 24.45
N GLU A 231 42.39 -28.01 25.26
CA GLU A 231 42.44 -27.87 26.72
C GLU A 231 42.05 -29.17 27.42
#